data_928e8b3e65090ca59c883e257c104a49
#
_entry.id   928e8b3e65090ca59c883e257c104a49
#
_cell.length_a   1.000
_cell.length_b   1.000
_cell.length_c   1.000
_cell.angle_alpha   90.00
_cell.angle_beta   90.00
_cell.angle_gamma   90.00
#
_symmetry.space_group_name_H-M   'P 1'
#
loop_
_entity.id
_entity.type
_entity.pdbx_description
1 polymer ?
#
loop_
_entity_poly.entity_id
_entity_poly.type
_entity_poly.pdbx_seq_one_letter_code
_entity_poly.pdbx_strand_id
1 'polypeptide(L)'
;DIYPHKINLIRENAKRLGISIIHAEVKDSTRSYPTLYNTYDKVLLDAPCSGLGVINHKPEIKWRRSEADLMEFPKIQKKLLENASRYIKKDGILVYSTCTLNKKENENIIEEFLSSHPGFVSVDFSIPVAGESKNGMMTLWPDQFGSDGFFLAKLRKVYNET
;
A
#
# COMPACT_ATOMS: atom_id res chain seq x y z
N ASP A 1 -5.77 -9.09 7.24
CA ASP A 1 -7.03 -8.37 6.96
C ASP A 1 -7.88 -8.35 8.23
N ILE A 2 -8.74 -7.33 8.39
CA ILE A 2 -9.65 -7.21 9.55
C ILE A 2 -10.87 -8.16 9.46
N TYR A 3 -11.15 -8.68 8.29
CA TYR A 3 -12.35 -9.50 8.03
C TYR A 3 -12.04 -11.00 8.02
N PRO A 4 -12.61 -11.81 8.93
CA PRO A 4 -12.36 -13.25 8.98
C PRO A 4 -12.67 -13.98 7.67
N HIS A 5 -13.74 -13.59 6.97
CA HIS A 5 -14.10 -14.22 5.69
C HIS A 5 -13.02 -14.04 4.62
N LYS A 6 -12.32 -12.89 4.59
CA LYS A 6 -11.21 -12.67 3.65
C LYS A 6 -9.98 -13.55 3.99
N ILE A 7 -9.73 -13.77 5.27
CA ILE A 7 -8.67 -14.70 5.71
C ILE A 7 -8.98 -16.12 5.22
N ASN A 8 -10.23 -16.56 5.30
CA ASN A 8 -10.62 -17.86 4.77
C ASN A 8 -10.40 -17.96 3.26
N LEU A 9 -10.77 -16.93 2.49
CA LEU A 9 -10.50 -16.88 1.05
C LEU A 9 -8.99 -16.95 0.72
N ILE A 10 -8.15 -16.28 1.50
CA ILE A 10 -6.69 -16.34 1.34
C ILE A 10 -6.21 -17.78 1.56
N ARG A 11 -6.66 -18.44 2.63
CA ARG A 11 -6.28 -19.83 2.96
C ARG A 11 -6.75 -20.83 1.90
N GLU A 12 -7.97 -20.68 1.41
CA GLU A 12 -8.52 -21.53 0.34
C GLU A 12 -7.72 -21.36 -0.97
N ASN A 13 -7.41 -20.12 -1.36
CA ASN A 13 -6.60 -19.86 -2.53
C ASN A 13 -5.17 -20.38 -2.37
N ALA A 14 -4.52 -20.21 -1.23
CA ALA A 14 -3.21 -20.78 -0.95
C ALA A 14 -3.23 -22.31 -1.09
N LYS A 15 -4.22 -22.98 -0.49
CA LYS A 15 -4.40 -24.42 -0.60
C LYS A 15 -4.61 -24.87 -2.05
N ARG A 16 -5.48 -24.19 -2.79
CA ARG A 16 -5.77 -24.50 -4.20
C ARG A 16 -4.53 -24.39 -5.08
N LEU A 17 -3.63 -23.44 -4.77
CA LEU A 17 -2.38 -23.20 -5.51
C LEU A 17 -1.18 -24.00 -4.98
N GLY A 18 -1.37 -24.85 -3.96
CA GLY A 18 -0.28 -25.61 -3.33
C GLY A 18 0.73 -24.75 -2.57
N ILE A 19 0.34 -23.55 -2.13
CA ILE A 19 1.22 -22.60 -1.41
C ILE A 19 1.11 -22.85 0.08
N SER A 20 2.20 -23.23 0.75
CA SER A 20 2.25 -23.52 2.18
C SER A 20 2.92 -22.45 3.04
N ILE A 21 3.57 -21.46 2.41
CA ILE A 21 4.35 -20.42 3.10
C ILE A 21 3.53 -19.21 3.59
N ILE A 22 2.23 -19.17 3.26
CA ILE A 22 1.35 -18.04 3.64
C ILE A 22 0.80 -18.26 5.04
N HIS A 23 1.06 -17.30 5.94
CA HIS A 23 0.42 -17.21 7.25
C HIS A 23 -0.61 -16.08 7.24
N ALA A 24 -1.90 -16.44 7.19
CA ALA A 24 -3.00 -15.48 7.12
C ALA A 24 -3.64 -15.26 8.49
N GLU A 25 -3.71 -14.01 8.96
CA GLU A 25 -4.25 -13.64 10.26
C GLU A 25 -5.37 -12.59 10.16
N VAL A 26 -6.34 -12.67 11.07
CA VAL A 26 -7.28 -11.58 11.32
C VAL A 26 -6.57 -10.55 12.18
N LYS A 27 -6.30 -9.37 11.63
CA LYS A 27 -5.55 -8.31 12.31
C LYS A 27 -5.96 -6.92 11.82
N ASP A 28 -6.17 -5.99 12.74
CA ASP A 28 -6.42 -4.59 12.42
C ASP A 28 -5.09 -3.84 12.32
N SER A 29 -4.60 -3.63 11.11
CA SER A 29 -3.32 -2.95 10.87
C SER A 29 -3.32 -1.44 11.17
N THR A 30 -4.48 -0.86 11.52
CA THR A 30 -4.52 0.49 12.09
C THR A 30 -4.02 0.51 13.55
N ARG A 31 -3.91 -0.64 14.20
CA ARG A 31 -3.33 -0.81 15.52
C ARG A 31 -1.85 -1.12 15.40
N SER A 32 -1.08 -0.66 16.37
CA SER A 32 0.34 -0.96 16.47
C SER A 32 0.57 -2.29 17.19
N TYR A 33 1.52 -3.10 16.68
CA TYR A 33 1.90 -4.38 17.27
C TYR A 33 3.42 -4.40 17.54
N PRO A 34 3.86 -3.99 18.74
CA PRO A 34 5.28 -3.87 19.07
C PRO A 34 6.10 -5.15 18.86
N THR A 35 5.47 -6.32 18.99
CA THR A 35 6.11 -7.63 18.76
C THR A 35 6.53 -7.83 17.29
N LEU A 36 6.02 -7.01 16.37
CA LEU A 36 6.35 -7.07 14.94
C LEU A 36 7.36 -5.99 14.51
N TYR A 37 7.81 -5.12 15.43
CA TYR A 37 8.75 -4.06 15.09
C TYR A 37 10.09 -4.63 14.62
N ASN A 38 10.61 -4.08 13.52
CA ASN A 38 11.88 -4.48 12.92
C ASN A 38 12.00 -6.00 12.65
N THR A 39 10.90 -6.68 12.26
CA THR A 39 10.90 -8.12 12.03
C THR A 39 10.91 -8.52 10.56
N TYR A 40 10.45 -7.64 9.66
CA TYR A 40 10.29 -7.98 8.24
C TYR A 40 11.33 -7.32 7.35
N ASP A 41 11.86 -8.07 6.40
CA ASP A 41 12.79 -7.57 5.39
C ASP A 41 12.05 -6.79 4.28
N LYS A 42 10.77 -7.17 4.03
CA LYS A 42 9.90 -6.51 3.05
C LYS A 42 8.48 -6.44 3.57
N VAL A 43 7.82 -5.31 3.37
CA VAL A 43 6.39 -5.09 3.67
C VAL A 43 5.71 -4.54 2.43
N LEU A 44 4.57 -5.11 2.07
CA LEU A 44 3.65 -4.56 1.09
C LEU A 44 2.42 -4.03 1.83
N LEU A 45 2.16 -2.74 1.70
CA LEU A 45 0.95 -2.09 2.15
C LEU A 45 0.06 -1.78 0.94
N ASP A 46 -0.84 -2.69 0.61
CA ASP A 46 -1.93 -2.42 -0.33
C ASP A 46 -3.06 -1.73 0.44
N ALA A 47 -3.07 -0.41 0.38
CA ALA A 47 -3.86 0.42 1.28
C ALA A 47 -5.32 0.52 0.83
N PRO A 48 -6.29 0.48 1.76
CA PRO A 48 -7.68 0.82 1.43
C PRO A 48 -7.75 2.23 0.87
N CYS A 49 -8.45 2.41 -0.24
CA CYS A 49 -8.49 3.67 -0.97
C CYS A 49 -9.87 3.93 -1.59
N SER A 50 -10.04 5.09 -2.19
CA SER A 50 -11.30 5.48 -2.87
C SER A 50 -11.63 4.58 -4.07
N GLY A 51 -10.64 3.93 -4.68
CA GLY A 51 -10.83 3.03 -5.82
C GLY A 51 -11.08 3.75 -7.15
N LEU A 52 -10.74 5.04 -7.25
CA LEU A 52 -11.00 5.85 -8.46
C LEU A 52 -10.21 5.37 -9.70
N GLY A 53 -9.19 4.52 -9.51
CA GLY A 53 -8.44 3.91 -10.61
C GLY A 53 -9.13 2.71 -11.27
N VAL A 54 -10.10 2.08 -10.58
CA VAL A 54 -10.79 0.86 -11.04
C VAL A 54 -12.23 1.10 -11.49
N ILE A 55 -12.59 2.34 -11.76
CA ILE A 55 -13.96 2.75 -12.16
C ILE A 55 -14.44 2.02 -13.42
N ASN A 56 -13.53 1.69 -14.34
CA ASN A 56 -13.89 0.95 -15.56
C ASN A 56 -14.47 -0.44 -15.27
N HIS A 57 -13.97 -1.12 -14.23
CA HIS A 57 -14.44 -2.43 -13.79
C HIS A 57 -15.48 -2.36 -12.66
N LYS A 58 -15.51 -1.24 -11.91
CA LYS A 58 -16.41 -1.00 -10.77
C LYS A 58 -17.08 0.36 -10.91
N PRO A 59 -17.97 0.56 -11.90
CA PRO A 59 -18.57 1.88 -12.17
C PRO A 59 -19.43 2.40 -11.02
N GLU A 60 -19.91 1.52 -10.15
CA GLU A 60 -20.66 1.88 -8.94
C GLU A 60 -19.88 2.75 -7.96
N ILE A 61 -18.54 2.77 -8.04
CA ILE A 61 -17.68 3.63 -7.21
C ILE A 61 -18.05 5.10 -7.40
N LYS A 62 -18.39 5.53 -8.62
CA LYS A 62 -18.81 6.91 -8.92
C LYS A 62 -19.99 7.40 -8.06
N TRP A 63 -20.87 6.48 -7.69
CA TRP A 63 -22.10 6.78 -6.97
C TRP A 63 -22.02 6.49 -5.46
N ARG A 64 -21.06 5.63 -5.07
CA ARG A 64 -20.89 5.20 -3.67
C ARG A 64 -19.89 6.05 -2.89
N ARG A 65 -19.02 6.82 -3.55
CA ARG A 65 -18.03 7.65 -2.88
C ARG A 65 -18.57 9.05 -2.64
N SER A 66 -18.55 9.46 -1.39
CA SER A 66 -18.83 10.83 -0.98
C SER A 66 -17.54 11.63 -0.82
N GLU A 67 -17.64 12.95 -0.76
CA GLU A 67 -16.51 13.81 -0.44
C GLU A 67 -15.92 13.50 0.95
N ALA A 68 -16.77 13.14 1.92
CA ALA A 68 -16.35 12.71 3.25
C ALA A 68 -15.46 11.45 3.18
N ASP A 69 -15.79 10.46 2.35
CA ASP A 69 -14.95 9.27 2.15
C ASP A 69 -13.56 9.65 1.62
N LEU A 70 -13.49 10.57 0.64
CA LEU A 70 -12.23 11.03 0.07
C LEU A 70 -11.35 11.77 1.09
N MET A 71 -11.93 12.31 2.16
CA MET A 71 -11.19 12.93 3.26
C MET A 71 -10.74 11.92 4.33
N GLU A 72 -11.45 10.80 4.47
CA GLU A 72 -11.13 9.78 5.47
C GLU A 72 -10.04 8.81 5.01
N PHE A 73 -10.00 8.43 3.72
CA PHE A 73 -8.98 7.50 3.23
C PHE A 73 -7.55 7.95 3.53
N PRO A 74 -7.14 9.21 3.28
CA PRO A 74 -5.79 9.66 3.61
C PRO A 74 -5.43 9.50 5.09
N LYS A 75 -6.37 9.69 6.01
CA LYS A 75 -6.13 9.54 7.46
C LYS A 75 -5.84 8.08 7.81
N ILE A 76 -6.64 7.16 7.26
CA ILE A 76 -6.44 5.71 7.46
C ILE A 76 -5.11 5.27 6.85
N GLN A 77 -4.82 5.72 5.62
CA GLN A 77 -3.60 5.39 4.88
C GLN A 77 -2.34 5.85 5.62
N LYS A 78 -2.32 7.09 6.15
CA LYS A 78 -1.22 7.60 6.97
C LYS A 78 -0.97 6.70 8.19
N LYS A 79 -2.04 6.34 8.90
CA LYS A 79 -1.93 5.47 10.07
C LYS A 79 -1.43 4.07 9.74
N LEU A 80 -1.86 3.50 8.62
CA LEU A 80 -1.40 2.21 8.13
C LEU A 80 0.08 2.26 7.71
N LEU A 81 0.49 3.31 7.00
CA LEU A 81 1.87 3.51 6.57
C LEU A 81 2.80 3.69 7.76
N GLU A 82 2.41 4.48 8.75
CA GLU A 82 3.11 4.66 10.03
C GLU A 82 3.33 3.31 10.74
N ASN A 83 2.30 2.48 10.86
CA ASN A 83 2.45 1.16 11.49
C ASN A 83 3.33 0.23 10.64
N ALA A 84 3.15 0.20 9.32
CA ALA A 84 3.93 -0.63 8.41
C ALA A 84 5.42 -0.28 8.47
N SER A 85 5.77 1.01 8.60
CA SER A 85 7.15 1.48 8.69
C SER A 85 7.90 0.94 9.90
N ARG A 86 7.20 0.76 11.02
CA ARG A 86 7.77 0.22 12.26
C ARG A 86 8.12 -1.26 12.14
N TYR A 87 7.45 -2.01 11.25
CA TYR A 87 7.66 -3.45 11.09
C TYR A 87 8.89 -3.78 10.23
N ILE A 88 9.37 -2.83 9.44
CA ILE A 88 10.51 -2.99 8.54
C ILE A 88 11.82 -2.96 9.33
N LYS A 89 12.71 -3.93 9.06
CA LYS A 89 14.10 -3.90 9.49
C LYS A 89 14.89 -2.78 8.81
N LYS A 90 16.01 -2.40 9.39
CA LYS A 90 17.01 -1.58 8.70
C LYS A 90 17.39 -2.24 7.36
N ASP A 91 17.56 -1.43 6.33
CA ASP A 91 17.81 -1.81 4.93
C ASP A 91 16.65 -2.57 4.24
N GLY A 92 15.55 -2.80 4.94
CA GLY A 92 14.35 -3.41 4.39
C GLY A 92 13.54 -2.48 3.48
N ILE A 93 12.65 -3.09 2.70
CA ILE A 93 11.83 -2.40 1.68
C ILE A 93 10.37 -2.35 2.10
N LEU A 94 9.79 -1.17 2.02
CA LEU A 94 8.35 -0.92 2.15
C LEU A 94 7.79 -0.50 0.79
N VAL A 95 6.80 -1.23 0.31
CA VAL A 95 6.03 -0.85 -0.88
C VAL A 95 4.63 -0.41 -0.43
N TYR A 96 4.24 0.77 -0.85
CA TYR A 96 2.88 1.30 -0.69
C TYR A 96 2.17 1.23 -2.03
N SER A 97 0.92 0.75 -2.04
CA SER A 97 0.10 0.70 -3.25
C SER A 97 -1.36 1.09 -3.00
N THR A 98 -1.99 1.64 -4.03
CA THR A 98 -3.43 1.94 -4.06
C THR A 98 -3.99 1.70 -5.46
N CYS A 99 -5.29 1.40 -5.55
CA CYS A 99 -6.04 1.38 -6.81
C CYS A 99 -6.81 2.71 -7.03
N THR A 100 -6.21 3.84 -6.70
CA THR A 100 -6.77 5.18 -6.95
C THR A 100 -5.80 6.08 -7.69
N LEU A 101 -6.32 7.08 -8.37
CA LEU A 101 -5.55 8.13 -9.06
C LEU A 101 -5.53 9.45 -8.28
N ASN A 102 -6.08 9.45 -7.07
CA ASN A 102 -6.17 10.63 -6.23
C ASN A 102 -4.84 10.94 -5.57
N LYS A 103 -4.21 12.05 -5.92
CA LYS A 103 -2.92 12.49 -5.36
C LYS A 103 -2.93 12.62 -3.83
N LYS A 104 -4.07 12.97 -3.23
CA LYS A 104 -4.21 13.07 -1.77
C LYS A 104 -4.04 11.72 -1.07
N GLU A 105 -4.28 10.62 -1.78
CA GLU A 105 -4.14 9.25 -1.30
C GLU A 105 -2.82 8.60 -1.74
N ASN A 106 -2.07 9.23 -2.64
CA ASN A 106 -0.89 8.72 -3.32
C ASN A 106 0.35 9.55 -2.97
N GLU A 107 0.78 10.42 -3.90
CA GLU A 107 2.02 11.19 -3.78
C GLU A 107 2.07 12.00 -2.48
N ASN A 108 0.97 12.68 -2.12
CA ASN A 108 0.94 13.52 -0.91
C ASN A 108 1.16 12.69 0.37
N ILE A 109 0.65 11.45 0.44
CA ILE A 109 0.88 10.54 1.56
C ILE A 109 2.37 10.20 1.69
N ILE A 110 3.01 9.87 0.58
CA ILE A 110 4.43 9.47 0.56
C ILE A 110 5.34 10.65 0.86
N GLU A 111 5.08 11.81 0.26
CA GLU A 111 5.86 13.03 0.50
C GLU A 111 5.79 13.48 1.95
N GLU A 112 4.59 13.49 2.55
CA GLU A 112 4.40 13.83 3.97
C GLU A 112 5.10 12.80 4.88
N PHE A 113 4.98 11.50 4.56
CA PHE A 113 5.65 10.45 5.31
C PHE A 113 7.18 10.63 5.27
N LEU A 114 7.78 10.81 4.10
CA LEU A 114 9.22 11.00 3.96
C LEU A 114 9.73 12.27 4.66
N SER A 115 8.93 13.34 4.67
CA SER A 115 9.30 14.59 5.36
C SER A 115 9.35 14.42 6.88
N SER A 116 8.53 13.53 7.44
CA SER A 116 8.44 13.27 8.89
C SER A 116 9.25 12.06 9.36
N HIS A 117 9.76 11.23 8.42
CA HIS A 117 10.51 10.01 8.72
C HIS A 117 11.87 10.02 8.02
N PRO A 118 12.87 10.75 8.53
CA PRO A 118 14.19 10.85 7.92
C PRO A 118 14.93 9.50 7.86
N GLY A 119 14.44 8.49 8.60
CA GLY A 119 14.91 7.10 8.52
C GLY A 119 14.50 6.35 7.25
N PHE A 120 13.71 6.96 6.36
CA PHE A 120 13.28 6.38 5.10
C PHE A 120 13.72 7.22 3.91
N VAL A 121 14.02 6.53 2.81
CA VAL A 121 14.32 7.15 1.52
C VAL A 121 13.49 6.47 0.43
N SER A 122 13.11 7.23 -0.59
CA SER A 122 12.51 6.67 -1.81
C SER A 122 13.57 5.92 -2.64
N VAL A 123 13.18 4.85 -3.31
CA VAL A 123 14.05 4.02 -4.14
C VAL A 123 13.41 3.82 -5.50
N ASP A 124 14.06 4.26 -6.56
CA ASP A 124 13.56 4.07 -7.90
C ASP A 124 13.46 2.58 -8.27
N PHE A 125 12.52 2.28 -9.13
CA PHE A 125 12.23 0.94 -9.63
C PHE A 125 11.72 1.02 -11.07
N SER A 126 11.76 -0.09 -11.78
CA SER A 126 11.19 -0.21 -13.12
C SER A 126 10.12 -1.30 -13.16
N ILE A 127 9.15 -1.09 -14.03
CA ILE A 127 8.16 -2.10 -14.42
C ILE A 127 8.32 -2.32 -15.92
N PRO A 128 8.53 -3.55 -16.40
CA PRO A 128 8.88 -3.81 -17.80
C PRO A 128 7.96 -3.17 -18.84
N VAL A 129 6.66 -3.05 -18.53
CA VAL A 129 5.66 -2.47 -19.45
C VAL A 129 5.38 -0.98 -19.18
N ALA A 130 5.82 -0.43 -18.06
CA ALA A 130 5.49 0.93 -17.61
C ALA A 130 6.72 1.86 -17.51
N GLY A 131 7.94 1.31 -17.64
CA GLY A 131 9.20 2.07 -17.59
C GLY A 131 9.69 2.33 -16.17
N GLU A 132 10.38 3.46 -16.00
CA GLU A 132 11.05 3.85 -14.75
C GLU A 132 10.14 4.69 -13.86
N SER A 133 10.22 4.45 -12.55
CA SER A 133 9.62 5.34 -11.55
C SER A 133 10.35 6.68 -11.48
N LYS A 134 9.70 7.67 -10.89
CA LYS A 134 10.32 8.97 -10.57
C LYS A 134 10.25 9.19 -9.06
N ASN A 135 11.41 9.40 -8.45
CA ASN A 135 11.51 9.59 -6.99
C ASN A 135 10.87 8.42 -6.21
N GLY A 136 11.07 7.18 -6.69
CA GLY A 136 10.51 5.99 -6.06
C GLY A 136 8.99 5.86 -6.15
N MET A 137 8.32 6.64 -7.01
CA MET A 137 6.86 6.64 -7.19
C MET A 137 6.49 6.43 -8.66
N MET A 138 5.37 5.76 -8.90
CA MET A 138 4.83 5.52 -10.24
C MET A 138 3.31 5.45 -10.18
N THR A 139 2.66 6.17 -11.11
CA THR A 139 1.22 6.04 -11.36
C THR A 139 1.01 5.34 -12.70
N LEU A 140 0.29 4.23 -12.69
CA LEU A 140 -0.16 3.55 -13.90
C LEU A 140 -1.49 4.17 -14.34
N TRP A 141 -1.48 4.85 -15.47
CA TRP A 141 -2.66 5.50 -16.01
C TRP A 141 -3.40 4.56 -16.96
N PRO A 142 -4.74 4.42 -16.85
CA PRO A 142 -5.52 3.50 -17.69
C PRO A 142 -5.39 3.75 -19.19
N ASP A 143 -5.31 5.01 -19.58
CA ASP A 143 -5.18 5.43 -20.99
C ASP A 143 -3.81 5.12 -21.60
N GLN A 144 -2.77 4.98 -20.76
CA GLN A 144 -1.41 4.68 -21.22
C GLN A 144 -1.14 3.17 -21.34
N PHE A 145 -1.74 2.37 -20.46
CA PHE A 145 -1.37 0.96 -20.32
C PHE A 145 -2.54 -0.01 -20.59
N GLY A 146 -3.74 0.50 -20.86
CA GLY A 146 -4.95 -0.34 -21.03
C GLY A 146 -5.27 -1.18 -19.79
N SER A 147 -4.80 -0.74 -18.62
CA SER A 147 -4.98 -1.40 -17.31
C SER A 147 -5.88 -0.57 -16.40
N ASP A 148 -6.14 -1.07 -15.22
CA ASP A 148 -6.68 -0.24 -14.15
C ASP A 148 -5.66 0.82 -13.70
N GLY A 149 -6.16 1.93 -13.15
CA GLY A 149 -5.33 2.96 -12.53
C GLY A 149 -4.75 2.46 -11.20
N PHE A 150 -3.44 2.57 -11.06
CA PHE A 150 -2.71 2.09 -9.89
C PHE A 150 -1.59 3.05 -9.51
N PHE A 151 -1.31 3.16 -8.22
CA PHE A 151 -0.17 3.90 -7.71
C PHE A 151 0.73 2.98 -6.91
N LEU A 152 2.04 3.17 -7.06
CA LEU A 152 3.08 2.43 -6.36
C LEU A 152 4.13 3.40 -5.83
N ALA A 153 4.57 3.19 -4.60
CA ALA A 153 5.75 3.84 -4.05
C ALA A 153 6.65 2.82 -3.35
N LYS A 154 7.96 2.91 -3.58
CA LYS A 154 8.97 2.03 -2.99
C LYS A 154 9.89 2.82 -2.09
N LEU A 155 9.94 2.44 -0.83
CA LEU A 155 10.73 3.08 0.23
C LEU A 155 11.72 2.08 0.82
N ARG A 156 12.88 2.57 1.28
CA ARG A 156 13.86 1.79 2.04
C ARG A 156 14.11 2.45 3.38
N LYS A 157 14.15 1.66 4.43
CA LYS A 157 14.56 2.10 5.77
C LYS A 157 16.09 2.13 5.83
N VAL A 158 16.67 3.30 6.07
CA VAL A 158 18.14 3.48 6.11
C VAL A 158 18.71 3.43 7.53
N TYR A 159 17.92 3.82 8.54
CA TYR A 159 18.26 3.65 9.95
C TYR A 159 16.99 3.51 10.82
N ASN A 160 17.15 3.03 12.04
CA ASN A 160 16.05 2.99 12.99
C ASN A 160 15.88 4.38 13.60
N GLU A 161 14.66 4.89 13.55
CA GLU A 161 14.31 6.07 14.36
C GLU A 161 14.30 5.65 15.84
N THR A 162 14.98 6.41 16.65
CA THR A 162 15.10 6.20 18.12
C THR A 162 13.81 6.57 18.84
#